data_594040d3e15b75e48f7fab3d7df4f2d2
#
_entry.id   594040d3e15b75e48f7fab3d7df4f2d2
#
_cell.length_a   1.000
_cell.length_b   1.000
_cell.length_c   1.000
_cell.angle_alpha   90.00
_cell.angle_beta   90.00
_cell.angle_gamma   90.00
#
_symmetry.space_group_name_H-M   'P 1'
#
loop_
_entity.id
_entity.type
_entity.pdbx_description
1 polymer ?
#
loop_
_entity_poly.entity_id
_entity_poly.type
_entity_poly.pdbx_seq_one_letter_code
_entity_poly.pdbx_strand_id
1 'polypeptide(L)'
;METTAASTITIAAWPGCAPRLLRDQPDLQTIREDCAAYSDGGGYRPLAAANALLDEVERSGLLGRGGAGFPLAVKLRTVRDNGIRSSVGTVVVANGEEGEPASIKDRWLLRNRPHLVLDGLRLAAAIVAADRTHVYVSDPESARSVEAALSELGAGALGGINVAVRVVDPGYVAGEETAAVRALNGGPVKPTDKPPRPFESGVGGRPTLVSNVETLAGLPYIQQHGSAAFRAQGTAHSPGTLLVTITGGDRPPGLYEVPHGLPITELIAL
;
A
#
# COMPACT_ATOMS: atom_id res chain seq x y z
N MET A 1 5.85 26.27 -32.02
CA MET A 1 6.25 25.53 -30.81
C MET A 1 5.19 25.82 -29.77
N GLU A 2 4.13 25.00 -29.73
CA GLU A 2 3.14 25.07 -28.66
C GLU A 2 3.74 24.44 -27.41
N THR A 3 3.94 25.26 -26.41
CA THR A 3 4.27 24.81 -25.05
C THR A 3 3.01 24.15 -24.51
N THR A 4 2.95 22.84 -24.57
CA THR A 4 1.91 22.05 -23.91
C THR A 4 2.04 22.36 -22.42
N ALA A 5 1.14 23.15 -21.87
CA ALA A 5 1.04 23.36 -20.44
C ALA A 5 0.84 21.97 -19.81
N ALA A 6 1.75 21.58 -18.93
CA ALA A 6 1.59 20.37 -18.15
C ALA A 6 0.26 20.50 -17.39
N SER A 7 -0.71 19.67 -17.72
CA SER A 7 -2.00 19.69 -17.03
C SER A 7 -1.74 19.33 -15.56
N THR A 8 -1.97 20.30 -14.69
CA THR A 8 -1.80 20.12 -13.25
C THR A 8 -2.84 19.08 -12.78
N ILE A 9 -2.36 17.96 -12.25
CA ILE A 9 -3.22 16.89 -11.70
C ILE A 9 -3.83 17.41 -10.39
N THR A 10 -5.15 17.37 -10.27
CA THR A 10 -5.84 17.67 -9.01
C THR A 10 -5.64 16.50 -8.03
N ILE A 11 -5.25 16.80 -6.79
CA ILE A 11 -5.12 15.79 -5.72
C ILE A 11 -5.88 16.31 -4.52
N ALA A 12 -6.97 15.63 -4.14
CA ALA A 12 -7.86 16.09 -3.08
C ALA A 12 -8.62 14.94 -2.41
N ALA A 13 -9.01 15.15 -1.15
CA ALA A 13 -10.03 14.33 -0.52
C ALA A 13 -11.41 14.76 -0.99
N TRP A 14 -12.33 13.80 -1.08
CA TRP A 14 -13.74 14.09 -1.38
C TRP A 14 -14.34 15.03 -0.32
N PRO A 15 -15.20 15.99 -0.69
CA PRO A 15 -15.85 16.86 0.28
C PRO A 15 -16.56 16.07 1.39
N GLY A 16 -16.23 16.37 2.63
CA GLY A 16 -16.72 15.65 3.81
C GLY A 16 -15.99 14.34 4.14
N CYS A 17 -15.03 13.93 3.32
CA CYS A 17 -14.14 12.82 3.63
C CYS A 17 -12.94 13.32 4.44
N ALA A 18 -12.71 12.78 5.64
CA ALA A 18 -11.48 13.01 6.37
C ALA A 18 -10.38 12.14 5.74
N PRO A 19 -9.33 12.71 5.13
CA PRO A 19 -8.30 11.94 4.45
C PRO A 19 -7.50 11.09 5.42
N ARG A 20 -7.08 9.93 4.97
CA ARG A 20 -6.25 8.96 5.70
C ARG A 20 -4.98 8.63 4.92
N LEU A 21 -5.09 8.67 3.60
CA LEU A 21 -4.03 8.39 2.65
C LEU A 21 -3.43 9.68 2.09
N LEU A 22 -4.26 10.68 1.79
CA LEU A 22 -3.84 12.03 1.46
C LEU A 22 -3.51 12.82 2.72
N ARG A 23 -2.85 13.98 2.57
CA ARG A 23 -2.67 14.94 3.67
C ARG A 23 -3.86 15.89 3.72
N ASP A 24 -4.13 16.48 4.90
CA ASP A 24 -5.20 17.46 5.07
C ASP A 24 -4.96 18.76 4.28
N GLN A 25 -3.69 19.11 3.99
CA GLN A 25 -3.29 20.34 3.36
C GLN A 25 -3.08 20.13 1.85
N PRO A 26 -3.86 20.85 0.99
CA PRO A 26 -3.78 20.66 -0.46
C PRO A 26 -2.41 20.97 -1.08
N ASP A 27 -1.71 21.97 -0.58
CA ASP A 27 -0.39 22.40 -1.04
C ASP A 27 0.72 21.36 -0.74
N LEU A 28 0.51 20.49 0.24
CA LEU A 28 1.45 19.43 0.56
C LEU A 28 1.30 18.18 -0.31
N GLN A 29 0.27 18.06 -1.13
CA GLN A 29 -0.01 16.84 -1.91
C GLN A 29 1.06 16.53 -2.97
N THR A 30 1.81 17.53 -3.41
CA THR A 30 2.88 17.40 -4.40
C THR A 30 4.29 17.42 -3.79
N ILE A 31 4.37 17.58 -2.47
CA ILE A 31 5.63 17.61 -1.73
C ILE A 31 5.84 16.26 -1.06
N ARG A 32 6.99 15.63 -1.29
CA ARG A 32 7.34 14.38 -0.60
C ARG A 32 7.38 14.63 0.92
N GLU A 33 6.66 13.80 1.66
CA GLU A 33 6.67 13.79 3.13
C GLU A 33 7.97 13.14 3.62
N ASP A 34 8.75 13.88 4.42
CA ASP A 34 9.94 13.34 5.07
C ASP A 34 9.63 12.63 6.39
N CYS A 35 10.66 11.99 6.98
CA CYS A 35 10.51 11.23 8.22
C CYS A 35 10.05 12.10 9.39
N ALA A 36 10.49 13.35 9.47
CA ALA A 36 10.12 14.25 10.56
C ALA A 36 8.64 14.61 10.48
N ALA A 37 8.18 15.07 9.31
CA ALA A 37 6.77 15.41 9.09
C ALA A 37 5.83 14.22 9.31
N TYR A 38 6.23 13.01 8.86
CA TYR A 38 5.46 11.80 9.08
C TYR A 38 5.37 11.42 10.58
N SER A 39 6.49 11.51 11.30
CA SER A 39 6.55 11.21 12.73
C SER A 39 5.76 12.22 13.58
N ASP A 40 5.85 13.50 13.25
CA ASP A 40 5.09 14.58 13.90
C ASP A 40 3.58 14.38 13.71
N GLY A 41 3.17 13.83 12.56
CA GLY A 41 1.79 13.38 12.28
C GLY A 41 1.38 12.10 13.03
N GLY A 42 2.25 11.55 13.88
CA GLY A 42 1.98 10.34 14.67
C GLY A 42 2.35 9.03 13.99
N GLY A 43 3.18 9.07 12.96
CA GLY A 43 3.75 7.89 12.31
C GLY A 43 4.75 7.13 13.17
N TYR A 44 5.09 5.92 12.74
CA TYR A 44 6.05 5.01 13.37
C TYR A 44 5.80 4.75 14.86
N ARG A 45 4.54 4.75 15.28
CA ARG A 45 4.18 4.44 16.66
C ARG A 45 4.68 3.05 17.05
N PRO A 46 5.20 2.88 18.29
CA PRO A 46 5.54 1.56 18.80
C PRO A 46 4.36 0.59 18.69
N LEU A 47 4.61 -0.62 18.24
CA LEU A 47 3.61 -1.67 18.20
C LEU A 47 3.59 -2.39 19.56
N ALA A 48 2.49 -2.26 20.31
CA ALA A 48 2.33 -2.91 21.59
C ALA A 48 2.21 -4.43 21.46
N ALA A 49 1.39 -4.91 20.53
CA ALA A 49 1.20 -6.34 20.29
C ALA A 49 0.70 -6.60 18.86
N ALA A 50 1.39 -7.46 18.11
CA ALA A 50 1.05 -7.81 16.73
C ALA A 50 -0.32 -8.49 16.62
N ASN A 51 -0.68 -9.38 17.55
CA ASN A 51 -1.98 -10.06 17.56
C ASN A 51 -3.14 -9.08 17.81
N ALA A 52 -2.97 -8.12 18.73
CA ALA A 52 -4.00 -7.11 18.98
C ALA A 52 -4.23 -6.22 17.74
N LEU A 53 -3.16 -5.88 17.02
CA LEU A 53 -3.29 -5.16 15.74
C LEU A 53 -4.00 -6.01 14.68
N LEU A 54 -3.68 -7.30 14.56
CA LEU A 54 -4.37 -8.19 13.63
C LEU A 54 -5.87 -8.26 13.91
N ASP A 55 -6.26 -8.31 15.18
CA ASP A 55 -7.68 -8.29 15.59
C ASP A 55 -8.35 -6.94 15.25
N GLU A 56 -7.63 -5.82 15.39
CA GLU A 56 -8.12 -4.51 14.94
C GLU A 56 -8.29 -4.46 13.41
N VAL A 57 -7.33 -5.00 12.65
CA VAL A 57 -7.42 -5.08 11.18
C VAL A 57 -8.61 -5.95 10.76
N GLU A 58 -8.87 -7.05 11.44
CA GLU A 58 -10.05 -7.90 11.18
C GLU A 58 -11.35 -7.15 11.44
N ARG A 59 -11.47 -6.52 12.62
CA ARG A 59 -12.65 -5.71 12.97
C ARG A 59 -12.85 -4.51 12.05
N SER A 60 -11.75 -3.93 11.54
CA SER A 60 -11.82 -2.80 10.60
C SER A 60 -12.45 -3.17 9.28
N GLY A 61 -12.35 -4.44 8.87
CA GLY A 61 -12.81 -4.92 7.58
C GLY A 61 -12.00 -4.37 6.39
N LEU A 62 -10.75 -3.97 6.60
CA LEU A 62 -9.89 -3.46 5.53
C LEU A 62 -9.76 -4.48 4.40
N LEU A 63 -10.22 -4.08 3.22
CA LEU A 63 -10.13 -4.85 1.98
C LEU A 63 -8.90 -4.44 1.17
N GLY A 64 -8.36 -5.38 0.38
CA GLY A 64 -7.26 -5.13 -0.54
C GLY A 64 -7.61 -4.09 -1.60
N ARG A 65 -6.68 -3.19 -1.88
CA ARG A 65 -6.80 -2.08 -2.85
C ARG A 65 -6.11 -2.37 -4.20
N GLY A 66 -5.64 -3.60 -4.39
CA GLY A 66 -5.03 -4.05 -5.66
C GLY A 66 -6.02 -4.67 -6.66
N GLY A 67 -7.31 -4.37 -6.55
CA GLY A 67 -8.36 -4.81 -7.47
C GLY A 67 -9.23 -5.97 -6.97
N ALA A 68 -8.68 -6.97 -6.28
CA ALA A 68 -9.42 -8.17 -5.88
C ALA A 68 -10.33 -7.99 -4.64
N GLY A 69 -10.18 -6.92 -3.88
CA GLY A 69 -11.00 -6.66 -2.68
C GLY A 69 -10.89 -7.73 -1.59
N PHE A 70 -9.80 -8.52 -1.55
CA PHE A 70 -9.66 -9.61 -0.59
C PHE A 70 -9.38 -9.06 0.82
N PRO A 71 -10.02 -9.58 1.89
CA PRO A 71 -9.82 -9.09 3.25
C PRO A 71 -8.37 -9.25 3.71
N LEU A 72 -7.74 -8.14 4.12
CA LEU A 72 -6.32 -8.13 4.51
C LEU A 72 -6.06 -9.03 5.73
N ALA A 73 -6.94 -9.00 6.73
CA ALA A 73 -6.80 -9.81 7.95
C ALA A 73 -6.71 -11.31 7.65
N VAL A 74 -7.51 -11.81 6.70
CA VAL A 74 -7.46 -13.21 6.27
C VAL A 74 -6.11 -13.53 5.66
N LYS A 75 -5.59 -12.63 4.79
CA LYS A 75 -4.29 -12.82 4.13
C LYS A 75 -3.14 -12.82 5.15
N LEU A 76 -3.15 -11.87 6.08
CA LEU A 76 -2.17 -11.78 7.17
C LEU A 76 -2.17 -13.05 8.05
N ARG A 77 -3.34 -13.48 8.49
CA ARG A 77 -3.50 -14.69 9.32
C ARG A 77 -2.98 -15.92 8.59
N THR A 78 -3.36 -16.10 7.32
CA THR A 78 -2.93 -17.26 6.52
C THR A 78 -1.41 -17.32 6.36
N VAL A 79 -0.76 -16.18 6.05
CA VAL A 79 0.70 -16.13 5.91
C VAL A 79 1.39 -16.41 7.25
N ARG A 80 0.94 -15.80 8.34
CA ARG A 80 1.48 -16.02 9.69
C ARG A 80 1.39 -17.52 10.08
N ASP A 81 0.21 -18.11 9.92
CA ASP A 81 -0.05 -19.49 10.33
C ASP A 81 0.74 -20.49 9.47
N ASN A 82 0.94 -20.19 8.17
CA ASN A 82 1.83 -20.95 7.30
C ASN A 82 3.31 -20.82 7.72
N GLY A 83 3.75 -19.60 8.08
CA GLY A 83 5.08 -19.36 8.60
C GLY A 83 5.38 -20.16 9.88
N ILE A 84 4.42 -20.19 10.82
CA ILE A 84 4.54 -20.98 12.06
C ILE A 84 4.64 -22.49 11.73
N ARG A 85 3.79 -23.00 10.85
CA ARG A 85 3.77 -24.43 10.47
C ARG A 85 5.03 -24.88 9.75
N SER A 86 5.56 -24.05 8.86
CA SER A 86 6.72 -24.39 8.04
C SER A 86 8.05 -24.15 8.75
N SER A 87 8.09 -23.32 9.80
CA SER A 87 9.29 -22.91 10.53
C SER A 87 10.40 -22.28 9.67
N VAL A 88 10.07 -21.79 8.44
CA VAL A 88 11.05 -21.17 7.53
C VAL A 88 10.98 -19.64 7.54
N GLY A 89 10.14 -19.07 8.40
CA GLY A 89 9.86 -17.64 8.45
C GLY A 89 8.96 -17.19 7.30
N THR A 90 8.66 -15.91 7.26
CA THR A 90 7.75 -15.32 6.28
C THR A 90 8.41 -14.15 5.54
N VAL A 91 7.77 -13.70 4.45
CA VAL A 91 8.19 -12.53 3.68
C VAL A 91 6.98 -11.63 3.44
N VAL A 92 7.20 -10.31 3.41
CA VAL A 92 6.19 -9.34 2.99
C VAL A 92 6.64 -8.59 1.75
N VAL A 93 5.77 -8.48 0.77
CA VAL A 93 5.97 -7.70 -0.45
C VAL A 93 4.94 -6.59 -0.51
N ALA A 94 5.40 -5.35 -0.39
CA ALA A 94 4.62 -4.15 -0.70
C ALA A 94 4.61 -3.99 -2.22
N ASN A 95 3.50 -4.38 -2.83
CA ASN A 95 3.32 -4.34 -4.27
C ASN A 95 2.80 -2.97 -4.70
N GLY A 96 3.69 -2.15 -5.24
CA GLY A 96 3.43 -0.84 -5.83
C GLY A 96 3.61 -0.83 -7.35
N GLU A 97 3.66 -2.00 -7.98
CA GLU A 97 3.58 -2.08 -9.44
C GLU A 97 2.16 -1.73 -9.88
N GLU A 98 2.03 -0.71 -10.69
CA GLU A 98 0.76 -0.13 -11.12
C GLU A 98 0.60 -0.31 -12.63
N GLY A 99 0.19 -1.54 -13.02
CA GLY A 99 0.06 -1.95 -14.42
C GLY A 99 -1.14 -1.35 -15.15
N GLU A 100 -2.09 -0.71 -14.46
CA GLU A 100 -3.21 0.00 -15.08
C GLU A 100 -2.75 1.37 -15.58
N PRO A 101 -2.75 1.63 -16.92
CA PRO A 101 -2.11 2.82 -17.48
C PRO A 101 -2.70 4.15 -16.97
N ALA A 102 -4.00 4.18 -16.70
CA ALA A 102 -4.70 5.38 -16.22
C ALA A 102 -4.52 5.63 -14.72
N SER A 103 -4.14 4.61 -13.94
CA SER A 103 -3.97 4.74 -12.49
C SER A 103 -2.66 5.42 -12.12
N ILE A 104 -2.71 6.29 -11.11
CA ILE A 104 -1.54 6.96 -10.55
C ILE A 104 -1.46 6.85 -9.03
N LYS A 105 -2.37 6.11 -8.40
CA LYS A 105 -2.55 6.09 -6.94
C LYS A 105 -1.35 5.51 -6.19
N ASP A 106 -0.83 4.38 -6.66
CA ASP A 106 0.27 3.69 -5.99
C ASP A 106 1.59 4.43 -6.20
N ARG A 107 1.82 4.95 -7.42
CA ARG A 107 2.96 5.83 -7.71
C ARG A 107 2.90 7.10 -6.88
N TRP A 108 1.73 7.72 -6.75
CA TRP A 108 1.58 8.93 -5.95
C TRP A 108 1.90 8.65 -4.47
N LEU A 109 1.37 7.58 -3.89
CA LEU A 109 1.65 7.17 -2.51
C LEU A 109 3.15 6.97 -2.28
N LEU A 110 3.80 6.21 -3.14
CA LEU A 110 5.22 5.90 -3.01
C LEU A 110 6.12 7.14 -3.21
N ARG A 111 5.72 8.06 -4.10
CA ARG A 111 6.49 9.28 -4.37
C ARG A 111 6.32 10.33 -3.28
N ASN A 112 5.11 10.49 -2.74
CA ASN A 112 4.77 11.60 -1.84
C ASN A 112 4.61 11.18 -0.37
N ARG A 113 4.20 9.94 -0.10
CA ARG A 113 4.02 9.40 1.26
C ARG A 113 4.76 8.07 1.47
N PRO A 114 6.05 7.98 1.15
CA PRO A 114 6.80 6.71 1.26
C PRO A 114 6.83 6.20 2.71
N HIS A 115 6.90 7.08 3.71
CA HIS A 115 6.90 6.70 5.12
C HIS A 115 5.60 6.04 5.57
N LEU A 116 4.43 6.48 5.05
CA LEU A 116 3.14 5.85 5.31
C LEU A 116 3.11 4.39 4.81
N VAL A 117 3.68 4.16 3.62
CA VAL A 117 3.79 2.81 3.04
C VAL A 117 4.78 1.96 3.83
N LEU A 118 5.95 2.51 4.20
CA LEU A 118 6.97 1.80 4.98
C LEU A 118 6.49 1.45 6.39
N ASP A 119 5.74 2.33 7.04
CA ASP A 119 5.13 2.06 8.34
C ASP A 119 4.08 0.94 8.24
N GLY A 120 3.22 0.98 7.20
CA GLY A 120 2.29 -0.11 6.92
C GLY A 120 2.99 -1.45 6.63
N LEU A 121 4.10 -1.42 5.89
CA LEU A 121 4.94 -2.58 5.63
C LEU A 121 5.53 -3.16 6.93
N ARG A 122 6.07 -2.30 7.80
CA ARG A 122 6.58 -2.66 9.14
C ARG A 122 5.51 -3.35 9.99
N LEU A 123 4.30 -2.78 10.02
CA LEU A 123 3.19 -3.33 10.78
C LEU A 123 2.74 -4.70 10.25
N ALA A 124 2.63 -4.83 8.94
CA ALA A 124 2.32 -6.12 8.30
C ALA A 124 3.40 -7.16 8.59
N ALA A 125 4.69 -6.77 8.49
CA ALA A 125 5.81 -7.66 8.80
C ALA A 125 5.79 -8.13 10.26
N ALA A 126 5.49 -7.24 11.20
CA ALA A 126 5.36 -7.60 12.61
C ALA A 126 4.20 -8.60 12.84
N ILE A 127 3.05 -8.42 12.18
CA ILE A 127 1.91 -9.35 12.31
C ILE A 127 2.25 -10.75 11.81
N VAL A 128 2.96 -10.87 10.68
CA VAL A 128 3.31 -12.17 10.11
C VAL A 128 4.68 -12.69 10.57
N ALA A 129 5.36 -11.98 11.47
CA ALA A 129 6.71 -12.28 11.95
C ALA A 129 7.75 -12.39 10.81
N ALA A 130 7.71 -11.48 9.85
CA ALA A 130 8.64 -11.44 8.73
C ALA A 130 9.93 -10.72 9.11
N ASP A 131 11.04 -11.27 8.68
CA ASP A 131 12.39 -10.68 8.77
C ASP A 131 12.86 -10.06 7.44
N ARG A 132 12.20 -10.40 6.34
CA ARG A 132 12.49 -9.93 4.98
C ARG A 132 11.28 -9.26 4.38
N THR A 133 11.51 -8.09 3.82
CA THR A 133 10.46 -7.35 3.14
C THR A 133 10.96 -6.77 1.83
N HIS A 134 10.06 -6.59 0.89
CA HIS A 134 10.35 -5.99 -0.41
C HIS A 134 9.34 -4.89 -0.71
N VAL A 135 9.83 -3.80 -1.30
CA VAL A 135 9.01 -2.85 -2.06
C VAL A 135 9.23 -3.15 -3.54
N TYR A 136 8.17 -3.57 -4.22
CA TYR A 136 8.19 -4.03 -5.60
C TYR A 136 7.50 -3.00 -6.48
N VAL A 137 8.21 -2.40 -7.43
CA VAL A 137 7.75 -1.27 -8.25
C VAL A 137 8.29 -1.36 -9.67
N SER A 138 7.61 -0.71 -10.62
CA SER A 138 8.15 -0.48 -11.97
C SER A 138 8.57 0.97 -12.20
N ASP A 139 8.12 1.90 -11.33
CA ASP A 139 8.42 3.31 -11.44
C ASP A 139 9.73 3.69 -10.72
N PRO A 140 10.77 4.16 -11.46
CA PRO A 140 12.06 4.52 -10.85
C PRO A 140 11.99 5.70 -9.87
N GLU A 141 11.02 6.62 -10.02
CA GLU A 141 10.87 7.74 -9.08
C GLU A 141 10.29 7.26 -7.75
N SER A 142 9.34 6.34 -7.78
CA SER A 142 8.82 5.66 -6.58
C SER A 142 9.95 4.93 -5.85
N ALA A 143 10.81 4.22 -6.58
CA ALA A 143 11.97 3.55 -5.98
C ALA A 143 12.89 4.54 -5.29
N ARG A 144 13.30 5.62 -5.97
CA ARG A 144 14.16 6.67 -5.38
C ARG A 144 13.55 7.32 -4.14
N SER A 145 12.24 7.59 -4.17
CA SER A 145 11.54 8.17 -3.01
C SER A 145 11.55 7.23 -1.81
N VAL A 146 11.32 5.93 -2.02
CA VAL A 146 11.37 4.91 -0.95
C VAL A 146 12.79 4.73 -0.43
N GLU A 147 13.80 4.67 -1.30
CA GLU A 147 15.20 4.59 -0.89
C GLU A 147 15.66 5.80 -0.07
N ALA A 148 15.23 7.02 -0.48
CA ALA A 148 15.45 8.22 0.29
C ALA A 148 14.78 8.14 1.68
N ALA A 149 13.52 7.68 1.74
CA ALA A 149 12.81 7.51 3.00
C ALA A 149 13.50 6.46 3.91
N LEU A 150 14.00 5.37 3.35
CA LEU A 150 14.79 4.39 4.11
C LEU A 150 16.06 4.99 4.68
N SER A 151 16.74 5.89 3.96
CA SER A 151 17.96 6.57 4.43
C SER A 151 17.69 7.60 5.53
N GLU A 152 16.47 8.14 5.64
CA GLU A 152 16.07 9.05 6.71
C GLU A 152 15.78 8.33 8.04
N LEU A 153 15.55 7.03 7.99
CA LEU A 153 15.17 6.24 9.17
C LEU A 153 16.39 5.90 10.02
N GLY A 154 16.29 6.13 11.32
CA GLY A 154 17.27 5.70 12.29
C GLY A 154 17.29 4.18 12.48
N ALA A 155 18.35 3.67 13.08
CA ALA A 155 18.47 2.27 13.42
C ALA A 155 17.30 1.79 14.29
N GLY A 156 16.63 0.73 13.86
CA GLY A 156 15.50 0.14 14.59
C GLY A 156 14.12 0.75 14.31
N ALA A 157 14.02 1.84 13.56
CA ALA A 157 12.72 2.48 13.25
C ALA A 157 11.73 1.52 12.60
N LEU A 158 12.21 0.57 11.81
CA LEU A 158 11.40 -0.47 11.16
C LEU A 158 11.31 -1.78 11.97
N GLY A 159 11.66 -1.77 13.27
CA GLY A 159 11.54 -2.97 14.11
C GLY A 159 12.50 -4.11 13.73
N GLY A 160 13.64 -3.80 13.08
CA GLY A 160 14.65 -4.78 12.70
C GLY A 160 14.40 -5.51 11.39
N ILE A 161 13.35 -5.17 10.64
CA ILE A 161 13.12 -5.74 9.30
C ILE A 161 14.09 -5.15 8.27
N ASN A 162 14.50 -5.98 7.31
CA ASN A 162 15.28 -5.55 6.16
C ASN A 162 14.33 -5.29 4.99
N VAL A 163 14.38 -4.07 4.44
CA VAL A 163 13.57 -3.65 3.29
C VAL A 163 14.46 -3.55 2.06
N ALA A 164 14.17 -4.36 1.03
CA ALA A 164 14.83 -4.28 -0.26
C ALA A 164 13.87 -3.66 -1.30
N VAL A 165 14.33 -2.66 -2.04
CA VAL A 165 13.58 -2.09 -3.15
C VAL A 165 13.91 -2.85 -4.43
N ARG A 166 12.89 -3.34 -5.14
CA ARG A 166 13.04 -4.05 -6.42
C ARG A 166 12.32 -3.30 -7.52
N VAL A 167 13.09 -2.78 -8.46
CA VAL A 167 12.58 -2.18 -9.70
C VAL A 167 12.51 -3.27 -10.78
N VAL A 168 11.39 -3.32 -11.49
CA VAL A 168 11.14 -4.26 -12.59
C VAL A 168 10.64 -3.52 -13.82
N ASP A 169 10.65 -4.19 -14.96
CA ASP A 169 10.05 -3.63 -16.18
C ASP A 169 8.53 -3.52 -16.01
N PRO A 170 7.92 -2.39 -16.45
CA PRO A 170 6.48 -2.19 -16.33
C PRO A 170 5.70 -3.17 -17.20
N GLY A 171 4.53 -3.58 -16.73
CA GLY A 171 3.66 -4.45 -17.53
C GLY A 171 2.34 -4.73 -16.83
N TYR A 172 1.26 -4.88 -17.60
CA TYR A 172 -0.09 -5.10 -17.05
C TYR A 172 -0.14 -6.25 -16.04
N VAL A 173 0.53 -7.36 -16.35
CA VAL A 173 0.56 -8.53 -15.45
C VAL A 173 1.70 -8.51 -14.44
N ALA A 174 2.58 -7.50 -14.49
CA ALA A 174 3.74 -7.41 -13.59
C ALA A 174 3.33 -7.27 -12.13
N GLY A 175 2.19 -6.64 -11.86
CA GLY A 175 1.60 -6.49 -10.53
C GLY A 175 0.82 -7.71 -10.01
N GLU A 176 0.65 -8.78 -10.81
CA GLU A 176 0.03 -10.01 -10.33
C GLU A 176 0.93 -10.69 -9.27
N GLU A 177 0.34 -11.24 -8.22
CA GLU A 177 1.09 -11.72 -7.05
C GLU A 177 2.14 -12.80 -7.38
N THR A 178 1.84 -13.70 -8.34
CA THR A 178 2.81 -14.74 -8.73
C THR A 178 3.90 -14.20 -9.64
N ALA A 179 3.60 -13.18 -10.46
CA ALA A 179 4.60 -12.49 -11.28
C ALA A 179 5.61 -11.75 -10.39
N ALA A 180 5.13 -11.05 -9.35
CA ALA A 180 5.99 -10.39 -8.38
C ALA A 180 6.89 -11.39 -7.64
N VAL A 181 6.32 -12.49 -7.15
CA VAL A 181 7.10 -13.56 -6.49
C VAL A 181 8.14 -14.15 -7.43
N ARG A 182 7.76 -14.44 -8.68
CA ARG A 182 8.69 -14.99 -9.68
C ARG A 182 9.85 -14.05 -9.98
N ALA A 183 9.56 -12.76 -10.13
CA ALA A 183 10.58 -11.72 -10.34
C ALA A 183 11.53 -11.59 -9.15
N LEU A 184 11.01 -11.64 -7.92
CA LEU A 184 11.83 -11.60 -6.70
C LEU A 184 12.69 -12.84 -6.53
N ASN A 185 12.26 -13.99 -7.11
CA ASN A 185 13.04 -15.22 -7.16
C ASN A 185 14.04 -15.26 -8.35
N GLY A 186 14.22 -14.15 -9.08
CA GLY A 186 15.18 -14.05 -10.19
C GLY A 186 14.66 -14.53 -11.55
N GLY A 187 13.37 -14.86 -11.63
CA GLY A 187 12.72 -15.24 -12.88
C GLY A 187 12.14 -14.04 -13.64
N PRO A 188 11.52 -14.27 -14.81
CA PRO A 188 10.86 -13.22 -15.58
C PRO A 188 9.61 -12.68 -14.86
N VAL A 189 9.27 -11.41 -15.17
CA VAL A 189 8.09 -10.70 -14.63
C VAL A 189 6.83 -11.21 -15.35
N LYS A 190 6.45 -12.45 -15.06
CA LYS A 190 5.29 -13.13 -15.67
C LYS A 190 4.61 -14.04 -14.64
N PRO A 191 3.27 -14.10 -14.64
CA PRO A 191 2.53 -15.02 -13.76
C PRO A 191 2.96 -16.47 -13.89
N THR A 192 2.71 -17.24 -12.85
CA THR A 192 2.85 -18.69 -12.84
C THR A 192 1.54 -19.36 -12.44
N ASP A 193 1.42 -20.66 -12.74
CA ASP A 193 0.28 -21.44 -12.33
C ASP A 193 0.19 -21.56 -10.80
N LYS A 194 -1.01 -21.77 -10.29
CA LYS A 194 -1.34 -22.04 -8.89
C LYS A 194 -2.01 -23.41 -8.80
N PRO A 195 -1.75 -24.26 -7.80
CA PRO A 195 -0.85 -24.09 -6.66
C PRO A 195 0.65 -24.28 -6.99
N PRO A 196 1.60 -23.88 -6.09
CA PRO A 196 1.34 -23.27 -4.78
C PRO A 196 0.97 -21.80 -4.90
N ARG A 197 0.21 -21.29 -3.92
CA ARG A 197 -0.06 -19.85 -3.80
C ARG A 197 1.08 -19.17 -3.04
N PRO A 198 1.32 -17.84 -3.23
CA PRO A 198 2.39 -17.12 -2.52
C PRO A 198 2.35 -17.28 -1.01
N PHE A 199 1.17 -17.33 -0.39
CA PHE A 199 1.02 -17.52 1.04
C PHE A 199 1.40 -18.95 1.52
N GLU A 200 1.57 -19.90 0.60
CA GLU A 200 2.06 -21.27 0.87
C GLU A 200 3.57 -21.36 0.61
N SER A 201 3.99 -20.91 -0.59
CA SER A 201 5.38 -20.94 -1.04
C SER A 201 5.64 -19.81 -2.04
N GLY A 202 6.22 -18.73 -1.56
CA GLY A 202 6.46 -17.51 -2.32
C GLY A 202 7.94 -17.20 -2.50
N VAL A 203 8.38 -16.03 -2.04
CA VAL A 203 9.76 -15.55 -2.19
C VAL A 203 10.72 -16.43 -1.38
N GLY A 204 11.71 -17.00 -2.07
CA GLY A 204 12.66 -17.95 -1.48
C GLY A 204 12.00 -19.22 -0.93
N GLY A 205 10.85 -19.64 -1.46
CA GLY A 205 10.08 -20.77 -1.00
C GLY A 205 9.35 -20.56 0.34
N ARG A 206 9.31 -19.33 0.85
CA ARG A 206 8.72 -18.98 2.15
C ARG A 206 7.29 -18.48 1.99
N PRO A 207 6.38 -18.74 2.95
CA PRO A 207 5.07 -18.10 2.96
C PRO A 207 5.20 -16.59 2.82
N THR A 208 4.57 -16.03 1.79
CA THR A 208 4.74 -14.62 1.40
C THR A 208 3.42 -13.87 1.37
N LEU A 209 3.35 -12.76 2.09
CA LEU A 209 2.29 -11.77 1.95
C LEU A 209 2.63 -10.86 0.78
N VAL A 210 1.88 -10.93 -0.30
CA VAL A 210 1.92 -9.91 -1.35
C VAL A 210 0.72 -8.99 -1.16
N SER A 211 0.93 -7.71 -0.86
CA SER A 211 -0.14 -6.74 -0.61
C SER A 211 0.13 -5.43 -1.33
N ASN A 212 -0.91 -4.85 -1.91
CA ASN A 212 -0.83 -3.54 -2.56
C ASN A 212 -0.42 -2.45 -1.56
N VAL A 213 0.35 -1.47 -1.99
CA VAL A 213 0.90 -0.39 -1.14
C VAL A 213 -0.18 0.47 -0.49
N GLU A 214 -1.29 0.76 -1.17
CA GLU A 214 -2.42 1.49 -0.58
C GLU A 214 -3.09 0.67 0.54
N THR A 215 -3.18 -0.64 0.37
CA THR A 215 -3.70 -1.53 1.43
C THR A 215 -2.82 -1.46 2.68
N LEU A 216 -1.51 -1.52 2.50
CA LEU A 216 -0.55 -1.41 3.61
C LEU A 216 -0.60 -0.03 4.26
N ALA A 217 -0.72 1.04 3.47
CA ALA A 217 -0.86 2.42 3.96
C ALA A 217 -2.10 2.65 4.86
N GLY A 218 -3.08 1.75 4.81
CA GLY A 218 -4.23 1.78 5.73
C GLY A 218 -3.92 1.28 7.15
N LEU A 219 -2.85 0.51 7.35
CA LEU A 219 -2.52 -0.10 8.65
C LEU A 219 -2.14 0.91 9.74
N PRO A 220 -1.32 1.96 9.47
CA PRO A 220 -0.99 2.97 10.48
C PRO A 220 -2.22 3.68 11.05
N TYR A 221 -3.20 4.00 10.19
CA TYR A 221 -4.45 4.61 10.65
C TYR A 221 -5.22 3.68 11.61
N ILE A 222 -5.30 2.38 11.30
CA ILE A 222 -5.97 1.39 12.16
C ILE A 222 -5.20 1.24 13.48
N GLN A 223 -3.87 1.18 13.44
CA GLN A 223 -3.05 1.13 14.65
C GLN A 223 -3.29 2.35 15.56
N GLN A 224 -3.41 3.53 14.96
CA GLN A 224 -3.51 4.80 15.67
C GLN A 224 -4.90 5.07 16.24
N HIS A 225 -5.95 4.77 15.46
CA HIS A 225 -7.31 5.20 15.74
C HIS A 225 -8.29 4.05 15.98
N GLY A 226 -7.87 2.81 15.72
CA GLY A 226 -8.69 1.61 15.88
C GLY A 226 -9.68 1.36 14.76
N SER A 227 -10.28 0.18 14.81
CA SER A 227 -11.23 -0.33 13.81
C SER A 227 -12.51 0.50 13.72
N ALA A 228 -13.02 1.00 14.84
CA ALA A 228 -14.24 1.80 14.86
C ALA A 228 -14.07 3.12 14.06
N ALA A 229 -12.95 3.83 14.26
CA ALA A 229 -12.64 5.05 13.52
C ALA A 229 -12.41 4.75 12.02
N PHE A 230 -11.80 3.59 11.69
CA PHE A 230 -11.66 3.15 10.31
C PHE A 230 -13.03 2.93 9.65
N ARG A 231 -13.98 2.34 10.34
CA ARG A 231 -15.33 2.05 9.85
C ARG A 231 -16.27 3.25 9.82
N ALA A 232 -15.87 4.38 10.41
CA ALA A 232 -16.69 5.61 10.42
C ALA A 232 -16.92 6.20 9.01
N GLN A 233 -16.13 5.78 8.03
CA GLN A 233 -16.31 6.11 6.61
C GLN A 233 -16.46 4.85 5.77
N GLY A 234 -17.07 4.98 4.61
CA GLY A 234 -17.38 3.86 3.73
C GLY A 234 -18.72 3.21 4.04
N THR A 235 -18.89 1.96 3.63
CA THR A 235 -20.12 1.18 3.86
C THR A 235 -19.91 0.09 4.90
N ALA A 236 -21.00 -0.53 5.34
CA ALA A 236 -20.92 -1.66 6.29
C ALA A 236 -20.07 -2.84 5.75
N HIS A 237 -20.15 -3.08 4.43
CA HIS A 237 -19.46 -4.20 3.77
C HIS A 237 -18.10 -3.81 3.17
N SER A 238 -17.90 -2.53 2.88
CA SER A 238 -16.64 -1.98 2.36
C SER A 238 -16.27 -0.73 3.14
N PRO A 239 -15.74 -0.88 4.36
CA PRO A 239 -15.38 0.25 5.19
C PRO A 239 -14.13 0.96 4.71
N GLY A 240 -13.99 2.21 5.16
CA GLY A 240 -12.84 3.05 4.90
C GLY A 240 -12.95 3.82 3.60
N THR A 241 -11.81 4.39 3.21
CA THR A 241 -11.61 5.17 2.00
C THR A 241 -10.74 4.43 1.00
N LEU A 242 -10.69 4.91 -0.23
CA LEU A 242 -9.78 4.45 -1.27
C LEU A 242 -9.34 5.62 -2.15
N LEU A 243 -8.21 5.44 -2.81
CA LEU A 243 -7.73 6.36 -3.83
C LEU A 243 -8.30 5.97 -5.19
N VAL A 244 -8.87 6.95 -5.89
CA VAL A 244 -9.37 6.77 -7.26
C VAL A 244 -8.70 7.77 -8.18
N THR A 245 -8.30 7.31 -9.37
CA THR A 245 -7.83 8.18 -10.44
C THR A 245 -9.00 8.43 -11.40
N ILE A 246 -9.29 9.69 -11.66
CA ILE A 246 -10.29 10.11 -12.65
C ILE A 246 -9.53 10.69 -13.84
N THR A 247 -9.78 10.13 -15.03
CA THR A 247 -9.20 10.61 -16.28
C THR A 247 -10.25 10.57 -17.39
N GLY A 248 -10.06 11.38 -18.43
CA GLY A 248 -10.90 11.41 -19.63
C GLY A 248 -11.92 12.57 -19.62
N GLY A 249 -12.59 12.74 -20.77
CA GLY A 249 -13.42 13.91 -21.05
C GLY A 249 -12.60 15.19 -21.14
N ASP A 250 -13.26 16.32 -20.95
CA ASP A 250 -12.65 17.66 -21.01
C ASP A 250 -12.08 18.10 -19.66
N ARG A 251 -11.95 17.19 -18.70
CA ARG A 251 -11.53 17.50 -17.33
C ARG A 251 -10.05 17.21 -17.13
N PRO A 252 -9.35 17.99 -16.30
CA PRO A 252 -8.02 17.64 -15.85
C PRO A 252 -8.04 16.29 -15.11
N PRO A 253 -7.02 15.44 -15.31
CA PRO A 253 -6.90 14.22 -14.52
C PRO A 253 -6.78 14.53 -13.02
N GLY A 254 -7.35 13.67 -12.16
CA GLY A 254 -7.33 13.88 -10.72
C GLY A 254 -7.14 12.58 -9.95
N LEU A 255 -6.53 12.69 -8.77
CA LEU A 255 -6.43 11.64 -7.76
C LEU A 255 -7.25 12.06 -6.55
N TYR A 256 -8.23 11.26 -6.18
CA TYR A 256 -9.15 11.60 -5.10
C TYR A 256 -9.17 10.49 -4.05
N GLU A 257 -9.15 10.88 -2.77
CA GLU A 257 -9.49 9.97 -1.69
C GLU A 257 -11.00 10.06 -1.42
N VAL A 258 -11.70 8.96 -1.62
CA VAL A 258 -13.15 8.88 -1.53
C VAL A 258 -13.60 7.79 -0.55
N PRO A 259 -14.73 7.96 0.15
CA PRO A 259 -15.32 6.87 0.94
C PRO A 259 -15.89 5.80 0.00
N HIS A 260 -15.78 4.53 0.40
CA HIS A 260 -16.51 3.47 -0.31
C HIS A 260 -18.03 3.73 -0.30
N GLY A 261 -18.68 3.41 -1.41
CA GLY A 261 -20.13 3.59 -1.57
C GLY A 261 -20.52 4.94 -2.13
N LEU A 262 -19.55 5.83 -2.42
CA LEU A 262 -19.84 7.06 -3.15
C LEU A 262 -20.39 6.70 -4.55
N PRO A 263 -21.56 7.22 -4.96
CA PRO A 263 -22.08 6.99 -6.30
C PRO A 263 -21.13 7.48 -7.39
N ILE A 264 -20.94 6.67 -8.43
CA ILE A 264 -20.08 7.06 -9.57
C ILE A 264 -20.57 8.36 -10.21
N THR A 265 -21.89 8.58 -10.25
CA THR A 265 -22.49 9.81 -10.79
C THR A 265 -22.04 11.06 -10.02
N GLU A 266 -21.86 10.97 -8.72
CA GLU A 266 -21.30 12.07 -7.93
C GLU A 266 -19.82 12.26 -8.23
N LEU A 267 -19.06 11.17 -8.30
CA LEU A 267 -17.63 11.19 -8.55
C LEU A 267 -17.29 11.82 -9.91
N ILE A 268 -18.06 11.55 -10.95
CA ILE A 268 -17.88 12.14 -12.29
C ILE A 268 -18.50 13.53 -12.44
N ALA A 269 -19.27 14.01 -11.47
CA ALA A 269 -19.83 15.36 -11.44
C ALA A 269 -18.88 16.42 -10.88
N LEU A 270 -17.68 16.03 -10.44
CA LEU A 270 -16.59 16.94 -10.03
C LEU A 270 -16.16 17.84 -11.22
#